data_ce6ee8e31661baff2016d8409940e5e7
#
_entry.id   ce6ee8e31661baff2016d8409940e5e7
#
_cell.length_a   1.000
_cell.length_b   1.000
_cell.length_c   1.000
_cell.angle_alpha   90.00
_cell.angle_beta   90.00
_cell.angle_gamma   90.00
#
_symmetry.space_group_name_H-M   'P 1'
#
loop_
_entity.id
_entity.type
_entity.pdbx_description
1 polymer ?
#
loop_
_entity_poly.entity_id
_entity_poly.type
_entity_poly.pdbx_seq_one_letter_code
_entity_poly.pdbx_strand_id
1 'polypeptide(L)'
;MKQSTENLVEVSDLHFAYGKRQVLKGINLTIPRGKVVAILGVSGCGKSTLLHHFGGQLKPSSGSVKVLGKVIHELNNDELYAMRREMGMMFQVSGLFSDLTVYDNLAFPMREHTDLSEEMIRDLVLMKLQAVGLRNAHGLMPKDLSGGMERRVALARAIAIDPTLIIYDEPFAGLDPISLNIIANLIRKLNDALGVTSVVVTYDMSESLKIADYVYFIHDGVVVAEGGAAEMLESKDPFVHQFIHAEPDGPVAFQYPSRPYAEDL
;
A
#
# COMPACT_ATOMS: atom_id res chain seq x y z
N MET A 1 -13.39 25.82 13.69
CA MET A 1 -12.72 24.79 14.51
C MET A 1 -11.93 23.92 13.54
N LYS A 2 -10.57 23.94 13.57
CA LYS A 2 -9.75 22.97 12.86
C LYS A 2 -10.03 21.60 13.52
N GLN A 3 -10.73 20.71 12.83
CA GLN A 3 -10.73 19.30 13.22
C GLN A 3 -9.26 18.88 13.22
N SER A 4 -8.72 18.50 14.37
CA SER A 4 -7.44 17.83 14.43
C SER A 4 -7.67 16.50 13.73
N THR A 5 -7.17 16.37 12.50
CA THR A 5 -7.21 15.12 11.76
C THR A 5 -6.33 14.14 12.53
N GLU A 6 -6.96 13.15 13.15
CA GLU A 6 -6.26 12.06 13.85
C GLU A 6 -5.37 11.33 12.82
N ASN A 7 -4.08 11.20 13.11
CA ASN A 7 -3.18 10.39 12.29
C ASN A 7 -3.38 8.92 12.62
N LEU A 8 -3.60 8.12 11.60
CA LEU A 8 -3.78 6.67 11.74
C LEU A 8 -2.44 5.93 11.75
N VAL A 9 -1.45 6.48 11.03
CA VAL A 9 -0.06 6.03 11.07
C VAL A 9 0.84 7.22 11.37
N GLU A 10 1.78 7.04 12.29
CA GLU A 10 2.83 8.01 12.62
C GLU A 10 4.18 7.28 12.62
N VAL A 11 5.11 7.77 11.85
CA VAL A 11 6.49 7.28 11.79
C VAL A 11 7.42 8.40 12.20
N SER A 12 8.26 8.15 13.20
CA SER A 12 9.18 9.15 13.74
C SER A 12 10.59 8.59 13.78
N ASP A 13 11.48 9.23 13.02
CA ASP A 13 12.92 8.94 12.94
C ASP A 13 13.22 7.44 12.76
N LEU A 14 12.48 6.78 11.85
CA LEU A 14 12.57 5.34 11.66
C LEU A 14 13.86 4.96 10.94
N HIS A 15 14.71 4.21 11.62
CA HIS A 15 15.90 3.58 11.06
C HIS A 15 15.74 2.06 11.04
N PHE A 16 16.22 1.45 9.97
CA PHE A 16 16.24 -0.01 9.86
C PHE A 16 17.36 -0.51 8.95
N ALA A 17 17.96 -1.65 9.32
CA ALA A 17 18.99 -2.31 8.53
C ALA A 17 18.80 -3.84 8.49
N TYR A 18 19.02 -4.44 7.33
CA TYR A 18 19.22 -5.89 7.19
C TYR A 18 20.72 -6.20 7.37
N GLY A 19 21.10 -6.67 8.55
CA GLY A 19 22.50 -6.87 8.90
C GLY A 19 23.28 -5.55 8.83
N LYS A 20 24.24 -5.46 7.92
CA LYS A 20 25.05 -4.23 7.72
C LYS A 20 24.44 -3.24 6.72
N ARG A 21 23.42 -3.65 5.95
CA ARG A 21 22.80 -2.80 4.93
C ARG A 21 21.69 -1.96 5.53
N GLN A 22 21.94 -0.69 5.74
CA GLN A 22 20.92 0.26 6.15
C GLN A 22 19.95 0.51 4.99
N VAL A 23 18.63 0.38 5.28
CA VAL A 23 17.57 0.51 4.28
C VAL A 23 16.68 1.71 4.57
N LEU A 24 16.36 1.97 5.84
CA LEU A 24 15.64 3.18 6.25
C LEU A 24 16.57 4.03 7.11
N LYS A 25 16.60 5.33 6.85
CA LYS A 25 17.62 6.25 7.34
C LYS A 25 17.00 7.51 7.97
N GLY A 26 16.03 7.32 8.88
CA GLY A 26 15.34 8.43 9.55
C GLY A 26 14.06 8.85 8.83
N ILE A 27 13.21 7.89 8.47
CA ILE A 27 11.90 8.17 7.86
C ILE A 27 11.00 8.85 8.87
N ASN A 28 10.41 9.97 8.44
CA ASN A 28 9.34 10.67 9.14
C ASN A 28 8.16 10.81 8.20
N LEU A 29 6.98 10.34 8.60
CA LEU A 29 5.73 10.53 7.84
C LEU A 29 4.50 10.35 8.73
N THR A 30 3.38 10.92 8.29
CA THR A 30 2.07 10.78 8.94
C THR A 30 1.01 10.42 7.91
N ILE A 31 0.05 9.58 8.29
CA ILE A 31 -1.08 9.20 7.45
C ILE A 31 -2.37 9.57 8.16
N PRO A 32 -3.05 10.66 7.73
CA PRO A 32 -4.29 11.11 8.33
C PRO A 32 -5.43 10.11 8.07
N ARG A 33 -6.33 9.96 9.04
CA ARG A 33 -7.53 9.13 8.93
C ARG A 33 -8.40 9.53 7.73
N GLY A 34 -8.91 8.56 6.99
CA GLY A 34 -9.84 8.72 5.87
C GLY A 34 -9.20 9.27 4.58
N LYS A 35 -7.88 9.36 4.52
CA LYS A 35 -7.14 9.83 3.35
C LYS A 35 -6.56 8.71 2.52
N VAL A 36 -6.36 8.98 1.24
CA VAL A 36 -5.50 8.17 0.36
C VAL A 36 -4.11 8.80 0.34
N VAL A 37 -3.14 8.10 0.89
CA VAL A 37 -1.73 8.54 0.91
C VAL A 37 -0.89 7.63 0.02
N ALA A 38 -0.19 8.21 -0.93
CA ALA A 38 0.74 7.47 -1.79
C ALA A 38 2.17 7.57 -1.24
N ILE A 39 2.87 6.43 -1.21
CA ILE A 39 4.30 6.34 -0.90
C ILE A 39 5.00 5.88 -2.17
N LEU A 40 5.70 6.79 -2.80
CA LEU A 40 6.31 6.63 -4.11
C LEU A 40 7.83 6.55 -4.00
N GLY A 41 8.48 5.95 -4.98
CA GLY A 41 9.93 5.87 -5.05
C GLY A 41 10.41 4.73 -5.95
N VAL A 42 11.70 4.76 -6.31
CA VAL A 42 12.33 3.73 -7.14
C VAL A 42 12.29 2.35 -6.49
N SER A 43 12.46 1.32 -7.30
CA SER A 43 12.60 -0.05 -6.78
C SER A 43 13.80 -0.13 -5.81
N GLY A 44 13.60 -0.82 -4.69
CA GLY A 44 14.67 -1.03 -3.69
C GLY A 44 14.95 0.14 -2.74
N CYS A 45 14.22 1.28 -2.81
CA CYS A 45 14.42 2.43 -1.92
C CYS A 45 13.90 2.25 -0.48
N GLY A 46 13.26 1.10 -0.16
CA GLY A 46 12.80 0.78 1.20
C GLY A 46 11.28 0.76 1.41
N LYS A 47 10.45 0.97 0.38
CA LYS A 47 8.97 1.02 0.49
C LYS A 47 8.37 -0.21 1.16
N SER A 48 8.65 -1.42 0.64
CA SER A 48 8.11 -2.66 1.22
C SER A 48 8.66 -2.91 2.64
N THR A 49 9.90 -2.52 2.91
CA THR A 49 10.47 -2.56 4.27
C THR A 49 9.67 -1.67 5.23
N LEU A 50 9.28 -0.47 4.78
CA LEU A 50 8.42 0.43 5.55
C LEU A 50 7.04 -0.20 5.82
N LEU A 51 6.42 -0.84 4.81
CA LEU A 51 5.15 -1.55 5.00
C LEU A 51 5.24 -2.69 6.01
N HIS A 52 6.35 -3.43 6.02
CA HIS A 52 6.58 -4.49 7.01
C HIS A 52 6.63 -3.96 8.45
N HIS A 53 7.05 -2.70 8.65
CA HIS A 53 6.96 -2.04 9.95
C HIS A 53 5.51 -1.69 10.31
N PHE A 54 4.70 -1.22 9.36
CA PHE A 54 3.28 -0.95 9.62
C PHE A 54 2.52 -2.20 10.06
N GLY A 55 2.81 -3.34 9.44
CA GLY A 55 2.25 -4.64 9.81
C GLY A 55 2.90 -5.29 11.03
N GLY A 56 3.94 -4.70 11.63
CA GLY A 56 4.66 -5.27 12.76
C GLY A 56 5.42 -6.57 12.44
N GLN A 57 5.78 -6.79 11.18
CA GLN A 57 6.63 -7.91 10.76
C GLN A 57 8.10 -7.63 11.03
N LEU A 58 8.48 -6.35 11.04
CA LEU A 58 9.82 -5.87 11.38
C LEU A 58 9.74 -4.91 12.57
N LYS A 59 10.78 -4.95 13.40
CA LYS A 59 10.96 -3.98 14.51
C LYS A 59 11.98 -2.93 14.09
N PRO A 60 11.74 -1.64 14.39
CA PRO A 60 12.72 -0.57 14.15
C PRO A 60 14.08 -0.86 14.78
N SER A 61 15.17 -0.47 14.11
CA SER A 61 16.50 -0.40 14.75
C SER A 61 16.58 0.78 15.72
N SER A 62 15.95 1.90 15.36
CA SER A 62 15.68 3.08 16.21
C SER A 62 14.51 3.86 15.65
N GLY A 63 14.00 4.82 16.41
CA GLY A 63 12.77 5.55 16.10
C GLY A 63 11.52 4.79 16.47
N SER A 64 10.37 5.22 15.98
CA SER A 64 9.08 4.61 16.34
C SER A 64 8.11 4.56 15.16
N VAL A 65 7.27 3.53 15.17
CA VAL A 65 6.10 3.39 14.27
C VAL A 65 4.88 3.16 15.12
N LYS A 66 3.88 4.04 14.94
CA LYS A 66 2.59 3.95 15.62
C LYS A 66 1.51 3.77 14.55
N VAL A 67 0.68 2.75 14.71
CA VAL A 67 -0.42 2.42 13.80
C VAL A 67 -1.68 2.21 14.63
N LEU A 68 -2.79 2.80 14.19
CA LEU A 68 -4.07 2.72 14.91
C LEU A 68 -3.93 3.13 16.41
N GLY A 69 -3.10 4.13 16.68
CA GLY A 69 -2.83 4.62 18.03
C GLY A 69 -1.90 3.75 18.87
N LYS A 70 -1.36 2.63 18.35
CA LYS A 70 -0.50 1.68 19.07
C LYS A 70 0.94 1.72 18.56
N VAL A 71 1.91 1.75 19.45
CA VAL A 71 3.34 1.67 19.13
C VAL A 71 3.70 0.22 18.81
N ILE A 72 3.99 -0.06 17.53
CA ILE A 72 4.06 -1.43 16.99
C ILE A 72 5.08 -2.33 17.71
N HIS A 73 6.28 -1.81 17.99
CA HIS A 73 7.37 -2.60 18.56
C HIS A 73 7.21 -2.90 20.06
N GLU A 74 6.22 -2.27 20.71
CA GLU A 74 5.86 -2.50 22.12
C GLU A 74 4.74 -3.55 22.25
N LEU A 75 4.02 -3.88 21.17
CA LEU A 75 2.91 -4.82 21.21
C LEU A 75 3.39 -6.26 21.45
N ASN A 76 2.65 -6.98 22.28
CA ASN A 76 2.73 -8.43 22.35
C ASN A 76 2.00 -9.08 21.15
N ASN A 77 2.08 -10.41 21.02
CA ASN A 77 1.50 -11.11 19.88
C ASN A 77 -0.02 -10.94 19.78
N ASP A 78 -0.73 -11.03 20.91
CA ASP A 78 -2.21 -10.94 20.91
C ASP A 78 -2.66 -9.52 20.51
N GLU A 79 -2.00 -8.50 21.03
CA GLU A 79 -2.25 -7.10 20.68
C GLU A 79 -1.93 -6.81 19.21
N LEU A 80 -0.85 -7.41 18.69
CA LEU A 80 -0.46 -7.30 17.28
C LEU A 80 -1.50 -7.97 16.35
N TYR A 81 -1.98 -9.17 16.73
CA TYR A 81 -3.05 -9.83 15.99
C TYR A 81 -4.36 -9.05 16.04
N ALA A 82 -4.73 -8.50 17.20
CA ALA A 82 -5.91 -7.66 17.32
C ALA A 82 -5.82 -6.40 16.43
N MET A 83 -4.64 -5.76 16.39
CA MET A 83 -4.40 -4.61 15.51
C MET A 83 -4.51 -5.00 14.03
N ARG A 84 -3.90 -6.13 13.62
CA ARG A 84 -3.93 -6.59 12.23
C ARG A 84 -5.34 -6.91 11.71
N ARG A 85 -6.30 -7.24 12.59
CA ARG A 85 -7.71 -7.42 12.21
C ARG A 85 -8.36 -6.11 11.75
N GLU A 86 -7.85 -4.97 12.21
CA GLU A 86 -8.31 -3.65 11.76
C GLU A 86 -7.62 -3.19 10.46
N MET A 87 -6.74 -4.03 9.88
CA MET A 87 -5.97 -3.72 8.67
C MET A 87 -6.31 -4.66 7.54
N GLY A 88 -6.55 -4.11 6.35
CA GLY A 88 -6.58 -4.86 5.10
C GLY A 88 -5.24 -4.74 4.39
N MET A 89 -4.80 -5.79 3.72
CA MET A 89 -3.58 -5.74 2.92
C MET A 89 -3.79 -6.40 1.55
N MET A 90 -3.41 -5.66 0.51
CA MET A 90 -3.31 -6.16 -0.84
C MET A 90 -1.83 -6.26 -1.20
N PHE A 91 -1.35 -7.48 -1.43
CA PHE A 91 0.05 -7.75 -1.74
C PHE A 91 0.35 -7.57 -3.23
N GLN A 92 1.61 -7.34 -3.56
CA GLN A 92 2.11 -7.24 -4.94
C GLN A 92 1.81 -8.51 -5.76
N VAL A 93 1.99 -9.68 -5.19
CA VAL A 93 1.40 -10.91 -5.69
C VAL A 93 0.07 -11.05 -4.96
N SER A 94 -1.04 -11.15 -5.67
CA SER A 94 -2.42 -11.08 -5.11
C SER A 94 -2.62 -11.89 -3.83
N GLY A 95 -1.79 -12.93 -3.62
CA GLY A 95 -1.77 -13.78 -2.43
C GLY A 95 -3.08 -14.53 -2.22
N LEU A 96 -3.87 -14.76 -3.28
CA LEU A 96 -5.07 -15.58 -3.19
C LEU A 96 -4.69 -17.02 -2.87
N PHE A 97 -5.51 -17.67 -2.06
CA PHE A 97 -5.39 -19.12 -1.82
C PHE A 97 -5.77 -19.85 -3.10
N SER A 98 -4.81 -20.57 -3.70
CA SER A 98 -4.94 -21.22 -5.00
C SER A 98 -5.99 -22.32 -5.04
N ASP A 99 -6.23 -22.94 -3.89
CA ASP A 99 -7.10 -24.11 -3.70
C ASP A 99 -8.52 -23.70 -3.24
N LEU A 100 -8.77 -22.39 -3.06
CA LEU A 100 -10.05 -21.82 -2.68
C LEU A 100 -10.68 -21.07 -3.84
N THR A 101 -12.00 -21.14 -3.94
CA THR A 101 -12.77 -20.34 -4.89
C THR A 101 -12.62 -18.84 -4.60
N VAL A 102 -13.02 -17.99 -5.52
CA VAL A 102 -13.14 -16.54 -5.30
C VAL A 102 -14.01 -16.26 -4.09
N TYR A 103 -15.14 -16.97 -3.96
CA TYR A 103 -16.03 -16.88 -2.80
C TYR A 103 -15.28 -17.18 -1.49
N ASP A 104 -14.63 -18.35 -1.43
CA ASP A 104 -13.96 -18.79 -0.20
C ASP A 104 -12.73 -17.92 0.15
N ASN A 105 -12.04 -17.36 -0.84
CA ASN A 105 -10.98 -16.38 -0.59
C ASN A 105 -11.50 -15.14 0.18
N LEU A 106 -12.73 -14.69 -0.08
CA LEU A 106 -13.33 -13.57 0.63
C LEU A 106 -14.00 -14.02 1.94
N ALA A 107 -14.61 -15.20 1.96
CA ALA A 107 -15.27 -15.75 3.13
C ALA A 107 -14.25 -16.13 4.24
N PHE A 108 -13.05 -16.54 3.87
CA PHE A 108 -12.02 -16.99 4.80
C PHE A 108 -11.74 -15.99 5.94
N PRO A 109 -11.39 -14.73 5.70
CA PRO A 109 -11.16 -13.78 6.78
C PRO A 109 -12.43 -13.49 7.61
N MET A 110 -13.62 -13.59 7.03
CA MET A 110 -14.87 -13.42 7.78
C MET A 110 -15.08 -14.59 8.74
N ARG A 111 -14.88 -15.85 8.29
CA ARG A 111 -14.98 -17.05 9.13
C ARG A 111 -13.96 -17.07 10.27
N GLU A 112 -12.73 -16.65 9.99
CA GLU A 112 -11.63 -16.68 10.97
C GLU A 112 -11.71 -15.56 12.02
N HIS A 113 -12.34 -14.43 11.68
CA HIS A 113 -12.21 -13.22 12.50
C HIS A 113 -13.55 -12.65 12.98
N THR A 114 -14.69 -13.28 12.63
CA THR A 114 -16.03 -12.83 13.04
C THR A 114 -16.90 -14.01 13.43
N ASP A 115 -17.96 -13.75 14.19
CA ASP A 115 -18.99 -14.72 14.57
C ASP A 115 -20.22 -14.66 13.63
N LEU A 116 -20.04 -14.24 12.38
CA LEU A 116 -21.11 -14.13 11.38
C LEU A 116 -21.62 -15.51 10.95
N SER A 117 -22.94 -15.63 10.74
CA SER A 117 -23.52 -16.85 10.15
C SER A 117 -23.08 -17.00 8.68
N GLU A 118 -23.05 -18.24 8.17
CA GLU A 118 -22.71 -18.51 6.75
C GLU A 118 -23.65 -17.77 5.77
N GLU A 119 -24.91 -17.55 6.17
CA GLU A 119 -25.86 -16.77 5.37
C GLU A 119 -25.42 -15.29 5.28
N MET A 120 -25.03 -14.69 6.40
CA MET A 120 -24.50 -13.30 6.43
C MET A 120 -23.18 -13.20 5.66
N ILE A 121 -22.28 -14.17 5.83
CA ILE A 121 -21.01 -14.23 5.09
C ILE A 121 -21.28 -14.28 3.59
N ARG A 122 -22.22 -15.10 3.13
CA ARG A 122 -22.60 -15.20 1.72
C ARG A 122 -23.03 -13.85 1.17
N ASP A 123 -23.92 -13.16 1.86
CA ASP A 123 -24.46 -11.89 1.40
C ASP A 123 -23.38 -10.80 1.38
N LEU A 124 -22.52 -10.75 2.39
CA LEU A 124 -21.38 -9.85 2.44
C LEU A 124 -20.36 -10.13 1.32
N VAL A 125 -20.00 -11.39 1.09
CA VAL A 125 -19.09 -11.77 -0.01
C VAL A 125 -19.64 -11.31 -1.36
N LEU A 126 -20.93 -11.57 -1.64
CA LEU A 126 -21.54 -11.15 -2.91
C LEU A 126 -21.59 -9.63 -3.04
N MET A 127 -21.80 -8.90 -1.94
CA MET A 127 -21.77 -7.44 -1.91
C MET A 127 -20.36 -6.90 -2.18
N LYS A 128 -19.32 -7.45 -1.53
CA LYS A 128 -17.92 -7.05 -1.77
C LYS A 128 -17.47 -7.36 -3.22
N LEU A 129 -17.87 -8.52 -3.76
CA LEU A 129 -17.63 -8.87 -5.15
C LEU A 129 -18.37 -7.95 -6.13
N GLN A 130 -19.60 -7.54 -5.80
CA GLN A 130 -20.34 -6.55 -6.58
C GLN A 130 -19.61 -5.20 -6.62
N ALA A 131 -19.04 -4.76 -5.50
CA ALA A 131 -18.31 -3.49 -5.43
C ALA A 131 -17.09 -3.44 -6.37
N VAL A 132 -16.46 -4.60 -6.64
CA VAL A 132 -15.33 -4.71 -7.59
C VAL A 132 -15.74 -5.24 -8.97
N GLY A 133 -17.06 -5.39 -9.23
CA GLY A 133 -17.61 -5.83 -10.53
C GLY A 133 -17.39 -7.30 -10.85
N LEU A 134 -17.27 -8.17 -9.84
CA LEU A 134 -16.96 -9.61 -9.99
C LEU A 134 -17.99 -10.53 -9.33
N ARG A 135 -19.22 -10.05 -9.07
CA ARG A 135 -20.25 -10.86 -8.38
C ARG A 135 -20.47 -12.24 -9.01
N ASN A 136 -20.51 -12.32 -10.34
CA ASN A 136 -20.75 -13.59 -11.05
C ASN A 136 -19.50 -14.48 -11.14
N ALA A 137 -18.35 -14.01 -10.70
CA ALA A 137 -17.09 -14.77 -10.69
C ALA A 137 -16.87 -15.54 -9.37
N HIS A 138 -17.83 -15.51 -8.43
CA HIS A 138 -17.68 -16.09 -7.09
C HIS A 138 -17.29 -17.58 -7.07
N GLY A 139 -17.75 -18.36 -8.05
CA GLY A 139 -17.43 -19.79 -8.17
C GLY A 139 -16.14 -20.12 -8.91
N LEU A 140 -15.44 -19.13 -9.48
CA LEU A 140 -14.19 -19.38 -10.21
C LEU A 140 -13.03 -19.68 -9.25
N MET A 141 -12.03 -20.40 -9.77
CA MET A 141 -10.74 -20.58 -9.08
C MET A 141 -9.77 -19.47 -9.48
N PRO A 142 -8.76 -19.12 -8.66
CA PRO A 142 -7.76 -18.11 -8.99
C PRO A 142 -7.08 -18.33 -10.35
N LYS A 143 -6.78 -19.57 -10.70
CA LYS A 143 -6.18 -19.96 -12.00
C LYS A 143 -7.03 -19.61 -13.23
N ASP A 144 -8.35 -19.41 -13.04
CA ASP A 144 -9.29 -19.11 -14.11
C ASP A 144 -9.50 -17.59 -14.29
N LEU A 145 -8.81 -16.77 -13.47
CA LEU A 145 -8.91 -15.32 -13.48
C LEU A 145 -7.88 -14.67 -14.41
N SER A 146 -8.24 -13.59 -15.06
CA SER A 146 -7.24 -12.68 -15.65
C SER A 146 -6.51 -11.91 -14.54
N GLY A 147 -5.31 -11.37 -14.82
CA GLY A 147 -4.54 -10.59 -13.83
C GLY A 147 -5.33 -9.42 -13.24
N GLY A 148 -6.11 -8.70 -14.06
CA GLY A 148 -6.99 -7.62 -13.58
C GLY A 148 -8.16 -8.14 -12.72
N MET A 149 -8.72 -9.31 -13.01
CA MET A 149 -9.72 -9.94 -12.14
C MET A 149 -9.10 -10.38 -10.82
N GLU A 150 -7.94 -11.00 -10.86
CA GLU A 150 -7.22 -11.46 -9.67
C GLU A 150 -6.92 -10.30 -8.71
N ARG A 151 -6.47 -9.15 -9.24
CA ARG A 151 -6.25 -7.90 -8.47
C ARG A 151 -7.53 -7.40 -7.83
N ARG A 152 -8.66 -7.43 -8.55
CA ARG A 152 -9.96 -7.02 -8.01
C ARG A 152 -10.48 -7.96 -6.93
N VAL A 153 -10.24 -9.26 -7.04
CA VAL A 153 -10.53 -10.23 -5.97
C VAL A 153 -9.68 -9.97 -4.74
N ALA A 154 -8.36 -9.73 -4.92
CA ALA A 154 -7.46 -9.39 -3.82
C ALA A 154 -7.90 -8.09 -3.10
N LEU A 155 -8.34 -7.08 -3.87
CA LEU A 155 -8.93 -5.85 -3.33
C LEU A 155 -10.21 -6.12 -2.52
N ALA A 156 -11.13 -6.94 -3.07
CA ALA A 156 -12.36 -7.30 -2.38
C ALA A 156 -12.09 -8.09 -1.08
N ARG A 157 -11.07 -8.96 -1.07
CA ARG A 157 -10.63 -9.66 0.14
C ARG A 157 -10.01 -8.71 1.17
N ALA A 158 -9.23 -7.72 0.73
CA ALA A 158 -8.63 -6.73 1.64
C ALA A 158 -9.69 -5.91 2.40
N ILE A 159 -10.89 -5.73 1.82
CA ILE A 159 -12.02 -5.03 2.46
C ILE A 159 -13.05 -5.98 3.10
N ALA A 160 -12.79 -7.28 3.16
CA ALA A 160 -13.79 -8.28 3.54
C ALA A 160 -14.37 -8.05 4.95
N ILE A 161 -13.53 -7.67 5.91
CA ILE A 161 -13.89 -7.45 7.32
C ILE A 161 -13.98 -5.96 7.70
N ASP A 162 -14.21 -5.08 6.72
CA ASP A 162 -14.35 -3.62 6.90
C ASP A 162 -13.20 -2.99 7.73
N PRO A 163 -11.96 -3.10 7.27
CA PRO A 163 -10.80 -2.58 7.99
C PRO A 163 -10.80 -1.05 8.08
N THR A 164 -10.14 -0.52 9.11
CA THR A 164 -9.93 0.93 9.29
C THR A 164 -8.80 1.47 8.40
N LEU A 165 -7.80 0.63 8.13
CA LEU A 165 -6.62 0.93 7.30
C LEU A 165 -6.46 -0.13 6.22
N ILE A 166 -6.25 0.30 4.98
CA ILE A 166 -5.87 -0.62 3.89
C ILE A 166 -4.51 -0.21 3.34
N ILE A 167 -3.64 -1.21 3.20
CA ILE A 167 -2.33 -1.08 2.59
C ILE A 167 -2.35 -1.78 1.24
N TYR A 168 -1.98 -1.08 0.18
CA TYR A 168 -1.84 -1.58 -1.18
C TYR A 168 -0.36 -1.58 -1.55
N ASP A 169 0.24 -2.77 -1.66
CA ASP A 169 1.63 -2.94 -2.09
C ASP A 169 1.67 -3.23 -3.59
N GLU A 170 2.17 -2.27 -4.37
CA GLU A 170 2.27 -2.30 -5.84
C GLU A 170 0.96 -2.74 -6.53
N PRO A 171 -0.18 -2.09 -6.25
CA PRO A 171 -1.49 -2.55 -6.74
C PRO A 171 -1.62 -2.50 -8.27
N PHE A 172 -0.79 -1.71 -8.94
CA PHE A 172 -0.83 -1.47 -10.38
C PHE A 172 0.13 -2.34 -11.19
N ALA A 173 1.08 -3.03 -10.51
CA ALA A 173 2.14 -3.76 -11.17
C ALA A 173 1.62 -4.86 -12.11
N GLY A 174 2.12 -4.85 -13.36
CA GLY A 174 1.82 -5.89 -14.36
C GLY A 174 0.42 -5.83 -14.97
N LEU A 175 -0.33 -4.74 -14.76
CA LEU A 175 -1.65 -4.54 -15.35
C LEU A 175 -1.57 -3.80 -16.68
N ASP A 176 -2.52 -4.09 -17.58
CA ASP A 176 -2.79 -3.27 -18.75
C ASP A 176 -3.38 -1.90 -18.35
N PRO A 177 -3.29 -0.86 -19.20
CA PRO A 177 -3.72 0.48 -18.84
C PRO A 177 -5.18 0.59 -18.41
N ILE A 178 -6.08 -0.25 -18.95
CA ILE A 178 -7.52 -0.24 -18.60
C ILE A 178 -7.70 -0.82 -17.19
N SER A 179 -7.11 -2.00 -16.95
CA SER A 179 -7.17 -2.67 -15.64
C SER A 179 -6.53 -1.81 -14.53
N LEU A 180 -5.42 -1.14 -14.83
CA LEU A 180 -4.73 -0.23 -13.93
C LEU A 180 -5.64 0.94 -13.51
N ASN A 181 -6.29 1.61 -14.48
CA ASN A 181 -7.22 2.70 -14.20
C ASN A 181 -8.45 2.21 -13.41
N ILE A 182 -8.95 1.00 -13.68
CA ILE A 182 -10.03 0.40 -12.90
C ILE A 182 -9.63 0.23 -11.44
N ILE A 183 -8.43 -0.32 -11.14
CA ILE A 183 -7.94 -0.50 -9.77
C ILE A 183 -7.76 0.84 -9.08
N ALA A 184 -7.15 1.83 -9.73
CA ALA A 184 -6.97 3.17 -9.16
C ALA A 184 -8.33 3.80 -8.76
N ASN A 185 -9.30 3.77 -9.67
CA ASN A 185 -10.64 4.27 -9.41
C ASN A 185 -11.37 3.49 -8.31
N LEU A 186 -11.17 2.17 -8.21
CA LEU A 186 -11.74 1.36 -7.13
C LEU A 186 -11.16 1.74 -5.77
N ILE A 187 -9.84 1.93 -5.66
CA ILE A 187 -9.19 2.38 -4.43
C ILE A 187 -9.81 3.72 -3.98
N ARG A 188 -9.92 4.71 -4.87
CA ARG A 188 -10.52 6.01 -4.55
C ARG A 188 -11.99 5.89 -4.12
N LYS A 189 -12.80 5.17 -4.90
CA LYS A 189 -14.23 4.97 -4.61
C LYS A 189 -14.46 4.25 -3.28
N LEU A 190 -13.65 3.24 -2.96
CA LEU A 190 -13.76 2.53 -1.69
C LEU A 190 -13.37 3.42 -0.51
N ASN A 191 -12.32 4.23 -0.66
CA ASN A 191 -11.95 5.22 0.35
C ASN A 191 -13.10 6.22 0.59
N ASP A 192 -13.68 6.79 -0.47
CA ASP A 192 -14.77 7.76 -0.39
C ASP A 192 -16.05 7.16 0.21
N ALA A 193 -16.39 5.92 -0.17
CA ALA A 193 -17.64 5.29 0.25
C ALA A 193 -17.58 4.71 1.67
N LEU A 194 -16.42 4.16 2.08
CA LEU A 194 -16.25 3.49 3.37
C LEU A 194 -15.58 4.39 4.43
N GLY A 195 -15.01 5.54 4.04
CA GLY A 195 -14.22 6.38 4.94
C GLY A 195 -12.93 5.73 5.43
N VAL A 196 -12.48 4.65 4.75
CA VAL A 196 -11.27 3.90 5.11
C VAL A 196 -10.02 4.71 4.79
N THR A 197 -8.97 4.55 5.59
CA THR A 197 -7.65 5.12 5.29
C THR A 197 -6.91 4.20 4.33
N SER A 198 -6.36 4.75 3.25
CA SER A 198 -5.69 3.99 2.20
C SER A 198 -4.23 4.41 2.04
N VAL A 199 -3.31 3.43 2.11
CA VAL A 199 -1.88 3.63 1.83
C VAL A 199 -1.53 2.90 0.55
N VAL A 200 -1.16 3.63 -0.48
CA VAL A 200 -0.77 3.06 -1.78
C VAL A 200 0.74 3.16 -1.93
N VAL A 201 1.42 2.03 -1.95
CA VAL A 201 2.87 1.96 -2.15
C VAL A 201 3.14 1.48 -3.56
N THR A 202 3.83 2.28 -4.36
CA THR A 202 4.08 1.94 -5.76
C THR A 202 5.21 2.77 -6.37
N TYR A 203 5.66 2.35 -7.55
CA TYR A 203 6.49 3.16 -8.45
C TYR A 203 5.66 3.84 -9.54
N ASP A 204 4.37 3.52 -9.69
CA ASP A 204 3.49 4.14 -10.67
C ASP A 204 2.99 5.51 -10.18
N MET A 205 3.53 6.57 -10.79
CA MET A 205 3.22 7.96 -10.45
C MET A 205 1.87 8.40 -11.02
N SER A 206 1.66 8.07 -12.29
CA SER A 206 0.58 8.59 -13.10
C SER A 206 -0.78 8.32 -12.46
N GLU A 207 -1.01 7.08 -12.04
CA GLU A 207 -2.29 6.69 -11.44
C GLU A 207 -2.37 7.07 -9.96
N SER A 208 -1.23 7.01 -9.24
CA SER A 208 -1.21 7.39 -7.83
C SER A 208 -1.57 8.85 -7.60
N LEU A 209 -1.02 9.76 -8.42
CA LEU A 209 -1.31 11.19 -8.30
C LEU A 209 -2.76 11.56 -8.63
N LYS A 210 -3.48 10.73 -9.41
CA LYS A 210 -4.90 10.94 -9.69
C LYS A 210 -5.81 10.64 -8.50
N ILE A 211 -5.38 9.74 -7.60
CA ILE A 211 -6.23 9.22 -6.52
C ILE A 211 -5.77 9.64 -5.13
N ALA A 212 -4.50 10.05 -4.96
CA ALA A 212 -3.94 10.40 -3.67
C ALA A 212 -4.35 11.80 -3.21
N ASP A 213 -4.62 11.93 -1.92
CA ASP A 213 -4.76 13.23 -1.24
C ASP A 213 -3.39 13.82 -0.89
N TYR A 214 -2.42 12.95 -0.55
CA TYR A 214 -1.06 13.32 -0.14
C TYR A 214 -0.04 12.30 -0.61
N VAL A 215 1.19 12.72 -0.83
CA VAL A 215 2.25 11.91 -1.43
C VAL A 215 3.56 12.09 -0.67
N TYR A 216 4.24 10.96 -0.41
CA TYR A 216 5.62 10.90 0.06
C TYR A 216 6.50 10.27 -1.01
N PHE A 217 7.61 10.92 -1.33
CA PHE A 217 8.65 10.38 -2.19
C PHE A 217 9.80 9.84 -1.36
N ILE A 218 10.10 8.55 -1.50
CA ILE A 218 11.22 7.90 -0.82
C ILE A 218 12.32 7.61 -1.82
N HIS A 219 13.53 8.05 -1.48
CA HIS A 219 14.76 7.71 -2.20
C HIS A 219 15.87 7.41 -1.20
N ASP A 220 16.66 6.37 -1.46
CA ASP A 220 17.79 5.94 -0.63
C ASP A 220 17.47 5.90 0.89
N GLY A 221 16.27 5.45 1.23
CA GLY A 221 15.83 5.25 2.61
C GLY A 221 15.43 6.52 3.38
N VAL A 222 15.26 7.66 2.72
CA VAL A 222 14.77 8.91 3.30
C VAL A 222 13.56 9.45 2.52
N VAL A 223 12.72 10.26 3.16
CA VAL A 223 11.70 11.06 2.46
C VAL A 223 12.41 12.27 1.83
N VAL A 224 12.41 12.35 0.51
CA VAL A 224 13.07 13.43 -0.24
C VAL A 224 12.12 14.54 -0.63
N ALA A 225 10.82 14.24 -0.78
CA ALA A 225 9.78 15.22 -1.03
C ALA A 225 8.44 14.72 -0.49
N GLU A 226 7.56 15.64 -0.12
CA GLU A 226 6.20 15.35 0.32
C GLU A 226 5.26 16.53 0.04
N GLY A 227 3.97 16.25 -0.15
CA GLY A 227 2.97 17.29 -0.37
C GLY A 227 1.65 16.77 -0.93
N GLY A 228 0.72 17.66 -1.19
CA GLY A 228 -0.53 17.33 -1.90
C GLY A 228 -0.25 16.86 -3.33
N ALA A 229 -1.06 15.91 -3.83
CA ALA A 229 -0.84 15.36 -5.18
C ALA A 229 -0.82 16.44 -6.29
N ALA A 230 -1.68 17.46 -6.20
CA ALA A 230 -1.69 18.57 -7.14
C ALA A 230 -0.42 19.44 -7.04
N GLU A 231 0.08 19.67 -5.83
CA GLU A 231 1.31 20.41 -5.58
C GLU A 231 2.54 19.69 -6.14
N MET A 232 2.54 18.35 -6.02
CA MET A 232 3.62 17.53 -6.56
C MET A 232 3.70 17.59 -8.09
N LEU A 233 2.56 17.65 -8.78
CA LEU A 233 2.51 17.79 -10.25
C LEU A 233 3.14 19.11 -10.74
N GLU A 234 3.10 20.17 -9.94
CA GLU A 234 3.66 21.49 -10.25
C GLU A 234 5.07 21.69 -9.64
N SER A 235 5.59 20.67 -8.97
CA SER A 235 6.86 20.77 -8.24
C SER A 235 8.04 21.04 -9.17
N LYS A 236 8.89 21.98 -8.77
CA LYS A 236 10.16 22.29 -9.45
C LYS A 236 11.35 21.56 -8.83
N ASP A 237 11.11 20.75 -7.80
CA ASP A 237 12.16 19.92 -7.23
C ASP A 237 12.70 18.95 -8.29
N PRO A 238 14.02 18.92 -8.54
CA PRO A 238 14.59 18.13 -9.63
C PRO A 238 14.32 16.62 -9.50
N PHE A 239 14.24 16.10 -8.28
CA PHE A 239 13.94 14.69 -8.03
C PHE A 239 12.47 14.37 -8.38
N VAL A 240 11.55 15.20 -7.89
CA VAL A 240 10.10 15.05 -8.16
C VAL A 240 9.85 15.20 -9.66
N HIS A 241 10.49 16.18 -10.31
CA HIS A 241 10.36 16.43 -11.74
C HIS A 241 10.85 15.22 -12.57
N GLN A 242 12.07 14.72 -12.28
CA GLN A 242 12.60 13.52 -12.96
C GLN A 242 11.62 12.34 -12.81
N PHE A 243 11.09 12.15 -11.62
CA PHE A 243 10.20 11.03 -11.33
C PHE A 243 8.86 11.15 -12.06
N ILE A 244 8.23 12.34 -12.02
CA ILE A 244 6.93 12.59 -12.66
C ILE A 244 7.02 12.46 -14.18
N HIS A 245 8.11 12.96 -14.78
CA HIS A 245 8.29 12.98 -16.23
C HIS A 245 9.05 11.76 -16.77
N ALA A 246 9.46 10.83 -15.87
CA ALA A 246 10.24 9.63 -16.21
C ALA A 246 11.49 9.97 -17.03
N GLU A 247 12.18 11.05 -16.65
CA GLU A 247 13.39 11.51 -17.35
C GLU A 247 14.57 10.58 -17.08
N PRO A 248 15.35 10.20 -18.10
CA PRO A 248 16.51 9.31 -17.92
C PRO A 248 17.64 9.97 -17.14
N ASP A 249 17.76 11.31 -17.24
CA ASP A 249 18.81 12.11 -16.59
C ASP A 249 18.23 12.92 -15.43
N GLY A 250 18.93 12.93 -14.28
CA GLY A 250 18.50 13.67 -13.09
C GLY A 250 19.17 13.19 -11.80
N PRO A 251 18.62 13.56 -10.63
CA PRO A 251 19.16 13.15 -9.33
C PRO A 251 19.24 11.64 -9.12
N VAL A 252 18.33 10.86 -9.74
CA VAL A 252 18.45 9.39 -9.80
C VAL A 252 19.34 9.04 -10.97
N ALA A 253 20.57 8.63 -10.67
CA ALA A 253 21.55 8.34 -11.69
C ALA A 253 21.22 7.08 -12.49
N PHE A 254 21.34 7.13 -13.82
CA PHE A 254 21.23 5.99 -14.71
C PHE A 254 22.37 4.97 -14.47
N GLN A 255 23.59 5.48 -14.22
CA GLN A 255 24.77 4.63 -14.06
C GLN A 255 24.99 4.25 -12.60
N TYR A 256 25.32 2.97 -12.37
CA TYR A 256 25.88 2.56 -11.09
C TYR A 256 27.22 3.27 -10.88
N PRO A 257 27.52 3.76 -9.65
CA PRO A 257 28.78 4.47 -9.38
C PRO A 257 29.98 3.64 -9.82
N SER A 258 30.72 4.14 -10.77
CA SER A 258 31.93 3.54 -11.31
C SER A 258 33.02 4.61 -11.45
N ARG A 259 34.29 4.20 -11.53
CA ARG A 259 35.37 5.10 -11.94
C ARG A 259 35.13 5.54 -13.38
N PRO A 260 35.66 6.72 -13.78
CA PRO A 260 35.64 7.11 -15.18
C PRO A 260 36.24 6.00 -16.04
N TYR A 261 35.59 5.64 -17.14
CA TYR A 261 36.02 4.55 -18.03
C TYR A 261 37.48 4.69 -18.49
N ALA A 262 37.96 5.92 -18.62
CA ALA A 262 39.34 6.24 -18.97
C ALA A 262 40.39 5.82 -17.89
N GLU A 263 39.96 5.57 -16.65
CA GLU A 263 40.82 5.09 -15.56
C GLU A 263 40.86 3.55 -15.47
N ASP A 264 39.97 2.85 -16.19
CA ASP A 264 39.92 1.39 -16.26
C ASP A 264 40.64 0.82 -17.51
N LEU A 265 41.11 1.71 -18.40
CA LEU A 265 41.93 1.40 -19.61
C LEU A 265 43.41 1.60 -19.35
#